data_6817776d5eb4be987fe228988d7ad750
#
_entry.id   6817776d5eb4be987fe228988d7ad750
#
_cell.length_a   1.000
_cell.length_b   1.000
_cell.length_c   1.000
_cell.angle_alpha   90.00
_cell.angle_beta   90.00
_cell.angle_gamma   90.00
#
_symmetry.space_group_name_H-M   'P 1'
#
loop_
_entity.id
_entity.type
_entity.pdbx_description
1 polymer ?
#
loop_
_entity_poly.entity_id
_entity_poly.type
_entity_poly.pdbx_seq_one_letter_code
_entity_poly.pdbx_strand_id
1 'polypeptide(L)'
;PRLTRRLGNSGVLLLALLLLAIGMYLLSHLTADAKYLSGLAWPMLLLGLGNGAALGPLTISGVAGVEARDAGAASGLVNMAHQLGGTLGLSIMVVVFAAAHQSQLDGKVLLAHQLSAGFAGCLVALLLAALVTLLCNLLPTQNKPTSAAAR
;
A
#
# COMPACT_ATOMS: atom_id res chain seq x y z
N PRO A 1 -12.34 -14.85 1.54
CA PRO A 1 -11.97 -16.26 1.81
C PRO A 1 -11.69 -17.10 0.55
N ARG A 2 -12.43 -16.92 -0.57
CA ARG A 2 -12.22 -17.73 -1.79
C ARG A 2 -10.96 -17.35 -2.56
N LEU A 3 -10.62 -16.04 -2.60
CA LEU A 3 -9.45 -15.51 -3.28
C LEU A 3 -8.15 -15.94 -2.57
N THR A 4 -8.12 -15.83 -1.25
CA THR A 4 -6.97 -16.22 -0.42
C THR A 4 -6.68 -17.72 -0.53
N ARG A 5 -7.72 -18.53 -0.73
CA ARG A 5 -7.60 -19.99 -0.91
C ARG A 5 -7.00 -20.40 -2.27
N ARG A 6 -7.12 -19.53 -3.32
CA ARG A 6 -6.57 -19.79 -4.67
C ARG A 6 -5.21 -19.15 -4.90
N LEU A 7 -5.01 -17.95 -4.40
CA LEU A 7 -3.81 -17.15 -4.67
C LEU A 7 -2.81 -17.15 -3.49
N GLY A 8 -3.22 -17.70 -2.34
CA GLY A 8 -2.45 -17.55 -1.10
C GLY A 8 -2.53 -16.13 -0.53
N ASN A 9 -1.99 -15.94 0.68
CA ASN A 9 -1.99 -14.65 1.35
C ASN A 9 -1.16 -13.60 0.59
N SER A 10 0.01 -13.99 0.14
CA SER A 10 0.94 -13.14 -0.63
C SER A 10 0.40 -12.75 -2.00
N GLY A 11 -0.30 -13.66 -2.69
CA GLY A 11 -0.90 -13.36 -4.00
C GLY A 11 -2.03 -12.34 -3.89
N VAL A 12 -2.85 -12.40 -2.83
CA VAL A 12 -3.89 -11.38 -2.58
C VAL A 12 -3.25 -10.04 -2.24
N LEU A 13 -2.17 -10.02 -1.47
CA LEU A 13 -1.44 -8.80 -1.15
C LEU A 13 -0.82 -8.15 -2.39
N LEU A 14 -0.18 -8.94 -3.26
CA LEU A 14 0.37 -8.43 -4.53
C LEU A 14 -0.72 -7.87 -5.44
N LEU A 15 -1.87 -8.55 -5.54
CA LEU A 15 -3.01 -8.04 -6.31
C LEU A 15 -3.52 -6.72 -5.72
N ALA A 16 -3.62 -6.62 -4.40
CA ALA A 16 -4.02 -5.39 -3.71
C ALA A 16 -3.04 -4.23 -3.99
N LEU A 17 -1.73 -4.50 -3.90
CA LEU A 17 -0.70 -3.52 -4.22
C LEU A 17 -0.74 -3.09 -5.70
N LEU A 18 -1.04 -4.01 -6.62
CA LEU A 18 -1.23 -3.70 -8.03
C LEU A 18 -2.42 -2.76 -8.25
N LEU A 19 -3.57 -3.03 -7.62
CA LEU A 19 -4.75 -2.16 -7.69
C LEU A 19 -4.45 -0.75 -7.15
N LEU A 20 -3.75 -0.67 -6.02
CA LEU A 20 -3.30 0.60 -5.44
C LEU A 20 -2.34 1.33 -6.38
N ALA A 21 -1.38 0.63 -6.98
CA ALA A 21 -0.41 1.22 -7.90
C ALA A 21 -1.10 1.76 -9.18
N ILE A 22 -2.06 1.02 -9.74
CA ILE A 22 -2.85 1.49 -10.89
C ILE A 22 -3.66 2.73 -10.50
N GLY A 23 -4.33 2.73 -9.35
CA GLY A 23 -5.08 3.89 -8.86
C GLY A 23 -4.20 5.12 -8.68
N MET A 24 -3.01 4.97 -8.06
CA MET A 24 -2.05 6.06 -7.89
C MET A 24 -1.45 6.54 -9.22
N TYR A 25 -1.16 5.62 -10.14
CA TYR A 25 -0.69 5.96 -11.48
C TYR A 25 -1.72 6.82 -12.23
N LEU A 26 -2.99 6.45 -12.18
CA LEU A 26 -4.05 7.25 -12.81
C LEU A 26 -4.17 8.64 -12.17
N LEU A 27 -4.06 8.75 -10.85
CA LEU A 27 -4.10 10.03 -10.14
C LEU A 27 -2.84 10.87 -10.38
N SER A 28 -1.68 10.26 -10.62
CA SER A 28 -0.46 11.01 -10.97
C SER A 28 -0.52 11.72 -12.32
N HIS A 29 -1.50 11.36 -13.18
CA HIS A 29 -1.79 12.01 -14.45
C HIS A 29 -3.01 12.94 -14.38
N LEU A 30 -3.40 13.36 -13.17
CA LEU A 30 -4.53 14.26 -12.98
C LEU A 30 -4.24 15.63 -13.62
N THR A 31 -5.17 16.10 -14.43
CA THR A 31 -5.12 17.42 -15.08
C THR A 31 -6.19 18.35 -14.51
N ALA A 32 -6.00 19.66 -14.68
CA ALA A 32 -6.93 20.68 -14.17
C ALA A 32 -8.36 20.55 -14.77
N ASP A 33 -8.47 19.97 -15.97
CA ASP A 33 -9.74 19.79 -16.70
C ASP A 33 -10.29 18.37 -16.57
N ALA A 34 -9.74 17.55 -15.67
CA ALA A 34 -10.18 16.17 -15.49
C ALA A 34 -11.66 16.10 -15.08
N LYS A 35 -12.44 15.31 -15.81
CA LYS A 35 -13.83 15.05 -15.43
C LYS A 35 -13.85 14.21 -14.15
N TYR A 36 -14.75 14.56 -13.23
CA TYR A 36 -14.85 13.85 -11.93
C TYR A 36 -14.95 12.32 -12.09
N LEU A 37 -15.83 11.85 -12.98
CA LEU A 37 -16.11 10.41 -13.11
C LEU A 37 -14.92 9.63 -13.66
N SER A 38 -14.25 10.13 -14.71
CA SER A 38 -13.12 9.44 -15.34
C SER A 38 -11.77 9.74 -14.69
N GLY A 39 -11.59 10.95 -14.14
CA GLY A 39 -10.33 11.41 -13.57
C GLY A 39 -10.16 11.09 -12.09
N LEU A 40 -11.25 11.07 -11.31
CA LEU A 40 -11.17 10.84 -9.86
C LEU A 40 -11.91 9.57 -9.40
N ALA A 41 -13.16 9.37 -9.81
CA ALA A 41 -14.01 8.33 -9.21
C ALA A 41 -13.44 6.92 -9.45
N TRP A 42 -13.00 6.59 -10.66
CA TRP A 42 -12.43 5.28 -10.97
C TRP A 42 -11.11 5.01 -10.24
N PRO A 43 -10.10 5.92 -10.24
CA PRO A 43 -8.91 5.74 -9.43
C PRO A 43 -9.21 5.56 -7.94
N MET A 44 -10.11 6.36 -7.37
CA MET A 44 -10.50 6.23 -5.97
C MET A 44 -11.17 4.90 -5.65
N LEU A 45 -11.99 4.37 -6.56
CA LEU A 45 -12.57 3.03 -6.41
C LEU A 45 -11.48 1.96 -6.37
N LEU A 46 -10.48 2.04 -7.25
CA LEU A 46 -9.35 1.10 -7.26
C LEU A 46 -8.54 1.19 -5.96
N LEU A 47 -8.30 2.41 -5.46
CA LEU A 47 -7.62 2.61 -4.17
C LEU A 47 -8.41 2.02 -3.01
N GLY A 48 -9.73 2.23 -2.96
CA GLY A 48 -10.60 1.65 -1.94
C GLY A 48 -10.59 0.13 -1.95
N LEU A 49 -10.72 -0.48 -3.13
CA LEU A 49 -10.68 -1.93 -3.31
C LEU A 49 -9.31 -2.51 -2.94
N GLY A 50 -8.22 -1.87 -3.40
CA GLY A 50 -6.86 -2.28 -3.10
C GLY A 50 -6.56 -2.20 -1.61
N ASN A 51 -6.90 -1.09 -0.95
CA ASN A 51 -6.70 -0.92 0.49
C ASN A 51 -7.50 -1.94 1.30
N GLY A 52 -8.78 -2.13 0.98
CA GLY A 52 -9.62 -3.14 1.64
C GLY A 52 -9.09 -4.57 1.46
N ALA A 53 -8.55 -4.89 0.28
CA ALA A 53 -7.98 -6.21 0.01
C ALA A 53 -6.62 -6.44 0.71
N ALA A 54 -5.84 -5.39 0.97
CA ALA A 54 -4.52 -5.48 1.59
C ALA A 54 -4.55 -5.74 3.10
N LEU A 55 -5.54 -5.20 3.83
CA LEU A 55 -5.59 -5.24 5.29
C LEU A 55 -5.58 -6.65 5.87
N GLY A 56 -6.37 -7.56 5.31
CA GLY A 56 -6.43 -8.95 5.77
C GLY A 56 -5.08 -9.69 5.62
N PRO A 57 -4.51 -9.76 4.42
CA PRO A 57 -3.20 -10.35 4.19
C PRO A 57 -2.07 -9.75 5.03
N LEU A 58 -2.03 -8.43 5.20
CA LEU A 58 -1.03 -7.77 6.04
C LEU A 58 -1.12 -8.22 7.51
N THR A 59 -2.33 -8.23 8.07
CA THR A 59 -2.55 -8.67 9.45
C THR A 59 -2.16 -10.14 9.63
N ILE A 60 -2.59 -11.02 8.72
CA ILE A 60 -2.25 -12.45 8.77
C ILE A 60 -0.74 -12.66 8.69
N SER A 61 -0.06 -11.95 7.79
CA SER A 61 1.40 -12.04 7.66
C SER A 61 2.14 -11.52 8.91
N GLY A 62 1.63 -10.47 9.52
CA GLY A 62 2.24 -9.86 10.69
C GLY A 62 2.14 -10.69 11.97
N VAL A 63 1.14 -11.58 12.08
CA VAL A 63 0.97 -12.48 13.22
C VAL A 63 1.39 -13.94 12.92
N ALA A 64 1.88 -14.20 11.71
CA ALA A 64 2.29 -15.53 11.29
C ALA A 64 3.47 -16.05 12.14
N GLY A 65 3.34 -17.25 12.69
CA GLY A 65 4.38 -17.88 13.51
C GLY A 65 4.45 -17.38 14.95
N VAL A 66 3.54 -16.49 15.39
CA VAL A 66 3.46 -16.00 16.77
C VAL A 66 2.64 -16.99 17.61
N GLU A 67 3.07 -17.27 18.83
CA GLU A 67 2.33 -18.12 19.78
C GLU A 67 0.98 -17.46 20.14
N ALA A 68 -0.05 -18.28 20.41
CA ALA A 68 -1.40 -17.78 20.70
C ALA A 68 -1.46 -16.79 21.87
N ARG A 69 -0.61 -16.96 22.89
CA ARG A 69 -0.51 -16.04 24.04
C ARG A 69 -0.02 -14.65 23.66
N ASP A 70 0.81 -14.55 22.61
CA ASP A 70 1.45 -13.29 22.17
C ASP A 70 0.74 -12.65 20.95
N ALA A 71 -0.31 -13.31 20.42
CA ALA A 71 -1.05 -12.88 19.23
C ALA A 71 -1.65 -11.46 19.38
N GLY A 72 -2.09 -11.11 20.60
CA GLY A 72 -2.59 -9.76 20.89
C GLY A 72 -1.52 -8.69 20.76
N ALA A 73 -0.32 -8.92 21.32
CA ALA A 73 0.81 -8.00 21.21
C ALA A 73 1.30 -7.86 19.75
N ALA A 74 1.38 -8.98 19.01
CA ALA A 74 1.74 -8.97 17.60
C ALA A 74 0.73 -8.18 16.75
N SER A 75 -0.57 -8.35 16.97
CA SER A 75 -1.61 -7.56 16.30
C SER A 75 -1.51 -6.07 16.62
N GLY A 76 -1.21 -5.72 17.87
CA GLY A 76 -0.95 -4.34 18.28
C GLY A 76 0.24 -3.73 17.55
N LEU A 77 1.34 -4.49 17.40
CA LEU A 77 2.53 -4.05 16.68
C LEU A 77 2.26 -3.84 15.19
N VAL A 78 1.49 -4.74 14.55
CA VAL A 78 1.06 -4.57 13.15
C VAL A 78 0.24 -3.30 12.98
N ASN A 79 -0.71 -3.04 13.88
CA ASN A 79 -1.52 -1.82 13.83
C ASN A 79 -0.67 -0.56 14.06
N MET A 80 0.29 -0.60 14.99
CA MET A 80 1.23 0.50 15.22
C MET A 80 2.08 0.77 13.97
N ALA A 81 2.63 -0.27 13.34
CA ALA A 81 3.39 -0.15 12.09
C ALA A 81 2.55 0.46 10.96
N HIS A 82 1.27 0.08 10.84
CA HIS A 82 0.34 0.65 9.88
C HIS A 82 0.11 2.15 10.12
N GLN A 83 -0.12 2.55 11.37
CA GLN A 83 -0.33 3.96 11.73
C GLN A 83 0.94 4.80 11.51
N LEU A 84 2.10 4.30 11.91
CA LEU A 84 3.39 4.96 11.65
C LEU A 84 3.67 5.09 10.14
N GLY A 85 3.43 4.03 9.37
CA GLY A 85 3.56 4.06 7.91
C GLY A 85 2.64 5.10 7.27
N GLY A 86 1.39 5.20 7.73
CA GLY A 86 0.42 6.20 7.26
C GLY A 86 0.87 7.63 7.54
N THR A 87 1.31 7.91 8.76
CA THR A 87 1.77 9.27 9.15
C THR A 87 3.05 9.67 8.42
N LEU A 88 4.03 8.76 8.29
CA LEU A 88 5.26 9.01 7.53
C LEU A 88 4.97 9.22 6.04
N GLY A 89 4.10 8.37 5.45
CA GLY A 89 3.68 8.48 4.06
C GLY A 89 3.00 9.81 3.76
N LEU A 90 2.08 10.25 4.64
CA LEU A 90 1.43 11.54 4.51
C LEU A 90 2.43 12.70 4.63
N SER A 91 3.37 12.63 5.57
CA SER A 91 4.40 13.65 5.74
C SER A 91 5.28 13.80 4.50
N ILE A 92 5.70 12.67 3.91
CA ILE A 92 6.47 12.67 2.66
C ILE A 92 5.63 13.25 1.51
N MET A 93 4.36 12.86 1.41
CA MET A 93 3.46 13.40 0.39
C MET A 93 3.32 14.92 0.49
N VAL A 94 3.16 15.45 1.70
CA VAL A 94 3.08 16.91 1.94
C VAL A 94 4.36 17.63 1.50
N VAL A 95 5.53 17.06 1.81
CA VAL A 95 6.82 17.62 1.38
C VAL A 95 6.94 17.61 -0.15
N VAL A 96 6.60 16.51 -0.81
CA VAL A 96 6.63 16.41 -2.29
C VAL A 96 5.64 17.39 -2.92
N PHE A 97 4.43 17.48 -2.37
CA PHE A 97 3.41 18.44 -2.80
C PHE A 97 3.91 19.89 -2.69
N ALA A 98 4.52 20.26 -1.57
CA ALA A 98 5.06 21.59 -1.36
C ALA A 98 6.25 21.89 -2.29
N ALA A 99 7.14 20.91 -2.48
CA ALA A 99 8.30 21.04 -3.36
C ALA A 99 7.92 21.17 -4.86
N ALA A 100 6.75 20.65 -5.24
CA ALA A 100 6.22 20.76 -6.60
C ALA A 100 5.58 22.14 -6.91
N HIS A 101 5.70 23.11 -6.00
CA HIS A 101 5.21 24.46 -6.23
C HIS A 101 5.98 25.14 -7.37
N GLN A 102 5.24 25.65 -8.37
CA GLN A 102 5.79 26.41 -9.48
C GLN A 102 5.14 27.81 -9.51
N SER A 103 5.93 28.85 -9.31
CA SER A 103 5.44 30.24 -9.27
C SER A 103 4.84 30.75 -10.59
N GLN A 104 5.05 30.02 -11.69
CA GLN A 104 4.49 30.35 -13.01
C GLN A 104 3.10 29.75 -13.24
N LEU A 105 2.64 28.85 -12.37
CA LEU A 105 1.34 28.21 -12.45
C LEU A 105 0.40 28.76 -11.39
N ASP A 106 -0.83 29.05 -11.77
CA ASP A 106 -1.84 29.58 -10.87
C ASP A 106 -3.06 28.68 -10.72
N GLY A 107 -3.74 28.83 -9.59
CA GLY A 107 -5.05 28.27 -9.32
C GLY A 107 -5.11 26.76 -9.53
N LYS A 108 -6.05 26.29 -10.36
CA LYS A 108 -6.34 24.85 -10.57
C LYS A 108 -5.17 24.11 -11.21
N VAL A 109 -4.41 24.76 -12.08
CA VAL A 109 -3.28 24.13 -12.79
C VAL A 109 -2.16 23.83 -11.82
N LEU A 110 -1.83 24.76 -10.94
CA LEU A 110 -0.83 24.55 -9.88
C LEU A 110 -1.26 23.41 -8.94
N LEU A 111 -2.53 23.43 -8.50
CA LEU A 111 -3.06 22.38 -7.61
C LEU A 111 -2.98 20.99 -8.26
N ALA A 112 -3.39 20.88 -9.53
CA ALA A 112 -3.32 19.61 -10.27
C ALA A 112 -1.87 19.13 -10.40
N HIS A 113 -0.92 20.02 -10.68
CA HIS A 113 0.51 19.71 -10.77
C HIS A 113 1.07 19.20 -9.43
N GLN A 114 0.78 19.90 -8.34
CA GLN A 114 1.24 19.51 -7.01
C GLN A 114 0.62 18.17 -6.55
N LEU A 115 -0.68 17.95 -6.81
CA LEU A 115 -1.35 16.68 -6.50
C LEU A 115 -0.76 15.53 -7.32
N SER A 116 -0.55 15.73 -8.63
CA SER A 116 0.03 14.68 -9.47
C SER A 116 1.44 14.29 -9.02
N ALA A 117 2.26 15.26 -8.60
CA ALA A 117 3.58 14.99 -8.03
C ALA A 117 3.50 14.20 -6.71
N GLY A 118 2.57 14.55 -5.82
CA GLY A 118 2.32 13.80 -4.58
C GLY A 118 1.90 12.35 -4.85
N PHE A 119 0.98 12.13 -5.78
CA PHE A 119 0.54 10.77 -6.17
C PHE A 119 1.65 9.98 -6.86
N ALA A 120 2.51 10.62 -7.65
CA ALA A 120 3.68 9.96 -8.23
C ALA A 120 4.66 9.50 -7.14
N GLY A 121 4.89 10.31 -6.10
CA GLY A 121 5.67 9.92 -4.93
C GLY A 121 5.09 8.71 -4.19
N CYS A 122 3.77 8.68 -3.98
CA CYS A 122 3.07 7.53 -3.41
C CYS A 122 3.18 6.28 -4.29
N LEU A 123 3.14 6.43 -5.62
CA LEU A 123 3.33 5.33 -6.55
C LEU A 123 4.71 4.69 -6.39
N VAL A 124 5.77 5.49 -6.27
CA VAL A 124 7.13 4.98 -6.02
C VAL A 124 7.18 4.18 -4.72
N ALA A 125 6.58 4.68 -3.63
CA ALA A 125 6.53 3.97 -2.36
C ALA A 125 5.77 2.63 -2.48
N LEU A 126 4.66 2.59 -3.22
CA LEU A 126 3.91 1.36 -3.48
C LEU A 126 4.69 0.34 -4.32
N LEU A 127 5.43 0.79 -5.33
CA LEU A 127 6.28 -0.09 -6.13
C LEU A 127 7.42 -0.68 -5.28
N LEU A 128 8.01 0.09 -4.38
CA LEU A 128 8.99 -0.40 -3.42
C LEU A 128 8.37 -1.44 -2.46
N ALA A 129 7.17 -1.18 -1.94
CA ALA A 129 6.46 -2.14 -1.10
C ALA A 129 6.12 -3.44 -1.85
N ALA A 130 5.71 -3.34 -3.12
CA ALA A 130 5.45 -4.50 -3.98
C ALA A 130 6.74 -5.29 -4.25
N LEU A 131 7.86 -4.61 -4.50
CA LEU A 131 9.17 -5.24 -4.69
C LEU A 131 9.60 -5.99 -3.43
N VAL A 132 9.51 -5.37 -2.26
CA VAL A 132 9.83 -6.02 -0.98
C VAL A 132 8.96 -7.27 -0.76
N THR A 133 7.64 -7.15 -1.00
CA THR A 133 6.72 -8.28 -0.90
C THR A 133 7.11 -9.42 -1.85
N LEU A 134 7.47 -9.08 -3.08
CA LEU A 134 7.91 -10.06 -4.08
C LEU A 134 9.21 -10.74 -3.66
N LEU A 135 10.20 -9.98 -3.21
CA LEU A 135 11.48 -10.52 -2.73
C LEU A 135 11.28 -11.45 -1.52
N CYS A 136 10.44 -11.06 -0.56
CA CYS A 136 10.10 -11.91 0.58
C CYS A 136 9.40 -13.23 0.16
N ASN A 137 8.66 -13.22 -0.95
CA ASN A 137 8.04 -14.44 -1.49
C ASN A 137 9.02 -15.33 -2.28
N LEU A 138 10.02 -14.73 -2.92
CA LEU A 138 11.02 -15.45 -3.71
C LEU A 138 12.15 -16.02 -2.82
N LEU A 139 12.45 -15.37 -1.70
CA LEU A 139 13.43 -15.86 -0.73
C LEU A 139 12.73 -16.89 0.18
N PRO A 140 13.06 -18.19 0.07
CA PRO A 140 12.45 -19.19 0.95
C PRO A 140 12.89 -18.91 2.38
N THR A 141 12.00 -18.40 3.21
CA THR A 141 12.22 -18.34 4.65
C THR A 141 12.37 -19.78 5.14
N GLN A 142 13.57 -20.13 5.59
CA GLN A 142 13.92 -21.39 6.23
C GLN A 142 13.22 -21.51 7.60
N ASN A 143 11.90 -21.48 7.63
CA ASN A 143 11.15 -21.86 8.81
C ASN A 143 10.84 -23.37 8.73
N LYS A 144 11.89 -24.17 8.96
CA LYS A 144 11.70 -25.55 9.38
C LYS A 144 10.96 -25.54 10.71
N PRO A 145 9.76 -26.11 10.83
CA PRO A 145 9.20 -26.34 12.16
C PRO A 145 10.18 -27.25 12.88
N THR A 146 10.75 -26.74 13.97
CA THR A 146 11.54 -27.56 14.88
C THR A 146 10.58 -28.59 15.47
N SER A 147 10.60 -29.79 14.88
CA SER A 147 10.02 -31.01 15.45
C SER A 147 10.86 -31.36 16.69
N ALA A 148 10.55 -30.72 17.79
CA ALA A 148 11.13 -31.05 19.09
C ALA A 148 10.03 -30.95 20.14
N ALA A 149 9.16 -31.93 20.14
CA ALA A 149 8.44 -32.37 21.36
C ALA A 149 7.73 -33.71 21.04
N ALA A 150 8.55 -34.73 20.76
CA ALA A 150 8.17 -36.11 20.98
C ALA A 150 9.12 -36.65 22.02
N ARG A 151 8.82 -36.41 23.33
CA ARG A 151 9.16 -37.26 24.48
C ARG A 151 8.35 -36.81 25.68
#